data_18f5f6a834f968c49921028d29bc9146
#
_entry.id   18f5f6a834f968c49921028d29bc9146
#
_cell.length_a   1.000
_cell.length_b   1.000
_cell.length_c   1.000
_cell.angle_alpha   90.00
_cell.angle_beta   90.00
_cell.angle_gamma   90.00
#
_symmetry.space_group_name_H-M   'P 1'
#
loop_
_entity.id
_entity.type
_entity.pdbx_description
1 polymer ?
#
loop_
_entity_poly.entity_id
_entity_poly.type
_entity_poly.pdbx_seq_one_letter_code
_entity_poly.pdbx_strand_id
1 'polypeptide(L)'
;MALKDITLGQYFPGNTFVHRLDPRTKLIFTILYIVALFLAKNLISYGILITVLVLCIAISKIKLKALFKGMKPVLFLVAITGLLNLFYTSGDPIWQWGFLKITVEGIWAAIFMVLRIVMLICCTFLLTYTTSPIMLTDGLENLLSPLKKIKVPVHELSMMMSIALRFIPTLIEETDKIMSAQRARGADFDTGNLFQKAKALVPLLVPLFVSSFRRADELAVAMECRCYHGGDGRTRLKELHYTGIDICSLIFSVLMCVGIWALRHFGL
;
A
#
# COMPACT_ATOMS: atom_id res chain seq x y z
N MET A 1 -18.98 -4.27 17.75
CA MET A 1 -17.79 -3.65 17.13
C MET A 1 -18.25 -2.45 16.33
N ALA A 2 -17.77 -1.26 16.64
CA ALA A 2 -18.10 -0.09 15.82
C ALA A 2 -17.25 -0.13 14.55
N LEU A 3 -17.89 -0.22 13.37
CA LEU A 3 -17.23 -0.12 12.06
C LEU A 3 -16.60 1.27 11.82
N LYS A 4 -16.80 2.20 12.78
CA LYS A 4 -16.26 3.56 12.75
C LYS A 4 -14.73 3.67 12.77
N ASP A 5 -14.02 2.61 13.13
CA ASP A 5 -12.54 2.59 13.16
C ASP A 5 -11.91 2.16 11.83
N ILE A 6 -12.71 1.88 10.81
CA ILE A 6 -12.20 1.62 9.46
C ILE A 6 -11.86 2.95 8.81
N THR A 7 -10.70 3.50 9.13
CA THR A 7 -10.14 4.64 8.41
C THR A 7 -9.76 4.20 7.00
N LEU A 8 -10.58 4.56 6.02
CA LEU A 8 -10.28 4.39 4.60
C LEU A 8 -9.03 5.18 4.24
N GLY A 9 -7.92 4.46 4.08
CA GLY A 9 -6.62 5.04 3.77
C GLY A 9 -6.06 5.86 4.94
N GLN A 10 -4.91 5.46 5.45
CA GLN A 10 -4.19 6.21 6.50
C GLN A 10 -3.49 7.44 5.90
N TYR A 11 -4.16 8.16 4.98
CA TYR A 11 -3.61 9.37 4.38
C TYR A 11 -3.61 10.51 5.39
N PHE A 12 -2.43 11.09 5.60
CA PHE A 12 -2.26 12.30 6.41
C PHE A 12 -2.13 13.51 5.48
N PRO A 13 -3.15 14.40 5.42
CA PRO A 13 -3.04 15.60 4.59
C PRO A 13 -1.89 16.49 5.07
N GLY A 14 -1.03 16.88 4.14
CA GLY A 14 0.14 17.71 4.42
C GLY A 14 0.58 18.48 3.17
N ASN A 15 1.32 19.57 3.37
CA ASN A 15 1.82 20.46 2.30
C ASN A 15 3.35 20.38 2.15
N THR A 16 3.95 19.23 2.45
CA THR A 16 5.40 19.05 2.34
C THR A 16 5.79 18.75 0.88
N PHE A 17 7.09 18.85 0.60
CA PHE A 17 7.66 18.50 -0.70
C PHE A 17 7.20 17.12 -1.19
N VAL A 18 7.25 16.10 -0.32
CA VAL A 18 6.82 14.73 -0.66
C VAL A 18 5.31 14.65 -0.96
N HIS A 19 4.47 15.44 -0.27
CA HIS A 19 3.02 15.45 -0.52
C HIS A 19 2.68 16.06 -1.87
N ARG A 20 3.45 17.06 -2.32
CA ARG A 20 3.22 17.79 -3.60
C ARG A 20 3.66 17.05 -4.84
N LEU A 21 4.51 16.00 -4.69
CA LEU A 21 4.93 15.17 -5.81
C LEU A 21 3.74 14.50 -6.50
N ASP A 22 3.84 14.37 -7.82
CA ASP A 22 2.85 13.63 -8.63
C ASP A 22 2.75 12.17 -8.14
N PRO A 23 1.53 11.61 -8.02
CA PRO A 23 1.32 10.21 -7.61
C PRO A 23 2.07 9.20 -8.47
N ARG A 24 2.25 9.47 -9.77
CA ARG A 24 3.02 8.61 -10.69
C ARG A 24 4.48 8.56 -10.28
N THR A 25 5.06 9.72 -9.98
CA THR A 25 6.46 9.84 -9.52
C THR A 25 6.68 9.08 -8.23
N LYS A 26 5.76 9.19 -7.26
CA LYS A 26 5.84 8.47 -5.99
C LYS A 26 5.76 6.95 -6.19
N LEU A 27 4.85 6.49 -7.07
CA LEU A 27 4.73 5.07 -7.40
C LEU A 27 6.03 4.53 -8.02
N ILE A 28 6.57 5.22 -9.03
CA ILE A 28 7.81 4.82 -9.71
C ILE A 28 8.97 4.85 -8.72
N PHE A 29 9.08 5.90 -7.89
CA PHE A 29 10.11 6.00 -6.85
C PHE A 29 10.04 4.82 -5.89
N THR A 30 8.84 4.48 -5.40
CA THR A 30 8.64 3.35 -4.48
C THR A 30 9.05 2.03 -5.13
N ILE A 31 8.66 1.80 -6.39
CA ILE A 31 9.03 0.57 -7.12
C ILE A 31 10.55 0.51 -7.31
N LEU A 32 11.19 1.58 -7.75
CA LEU A 32 12.64 1.64 -7.93
C LEU A 32 13.39 1.46 -6.62
N TYR A 33 12.87 2.04 -5.51
CA TYR A 33 13.42 1.85 -4.19
C TYR A 33 13.35 0.38 -3.73
N ILE A 34 12.21 -0.28 -3.98
CA ILE A 34 12.04 -1.72 -3.70
C ILE A 34 13.05 -2.54 -4.52
N VAL A 35 13.18 -2.26 -5.82
CA VAL A 35 14.17 -2.93 -6.69
C VAL A 35 15.59 -2.71 -6.16
N ALA A 36 15.94 -1.48 -5.79
CA ALA A 36 17.24 -1.14 -5.22
C ALA A 36 17.53 -1.91 -3.92
N LEU A 37 16.52 -2.10 -3.03
CA LEU A 37 16.63 -2.90 -1.81
C LEU A 37 16.94 -4.38 -2.09
N PHE A 38 16.37 -4.96 -3.16
CA PHE A 38 16.67 -6.34 -3.55
C PHE A 38 18.04 -6.48 -4.23
N LEU A 39 18.52 -5.42 -4.88
CA LEU A 39 19.86 -5.38 -5.48
C LEU A 39 20.95 -5.20 -4.43
N ALA A 40 20.66 -4.55 -3.31
CA ALA A 40 21.62 -4.26 -2.24
C ALA A 40 22.09 -5.56 -1.56
N LYS A 41 23.42 -5.75 -1.53
CA LYS A 41 24.10 -6.85 -0.83
C LYS A 41 25.07 -6.36 0.24
N ASN A 42 25.59 -5.14 0.09
CA ASN A 42 26.68 -4.60 0.90
C ASN A 42 26.18 -3.58 1.92
N LEU A 43 26.91 -3.43 3.02
CA LEU A 43 26.58 -2.48 4.10
C LEU A 43 26.48 -1.04 3.59
N ILE A 44 27.33 -0.66 2.63
CA ILE A 44 27.34 0.69 2.02
C ILE A 44 26.02 0.94 1.28
N SER A 45 25.56 -0.04 0.49
CA SER A 45 24.29 0.05 -0.25
C SER A 45 23.10 0.23 0.71
N TYR A 46 23.05 -0.51 1.82
CA TYR A 46 22.02 -0.33 2.84
C TYR A 46 22.12 1.03 3.53
N GLY A 47 23.34 1.52 3.80
CA GLY A 47 23.56 2.85 4.36
C GLY A 47 22.99 3.97 3.49
N ILE A 48 23.22 3.91 2.18
CA ILE A 48 22.64 4.87 1.22
C ILE A 48 21.11 4.81 1.24
N LEU A 49 20.54 3.61 1.15
CA LEU A 49 19.09 3.43 1.14
C LEU A 49 18.43 3.90 2.44
N ILE A 50 19.02 3.61 3.61
CA ILE A 50 18.55 4.10 4.90
C ILE A 50 18.56 5.63 4.92
N THR A 51 19.65 6.25 4.47
CA THR A 51 19.79 7.71 4.43
C THR A 51 18.69 8.34 3.58
N VAL A 52 18.45 7.81 2.38
CA VAL A 52 17.39 8.28 1.49
C VAL A 52 16.00 8.14 2.15
N LEU A 53 15.72 6.98 2.77
CA LEU A 53 14.44 6.74 3.44
C LEU A 53 14.23 7.71 4.62
N VAL A 54 15.25 7.90 5.46
CA VAL A 54 15.20 8.81 6.61
C VAL A 54 14.99 10.25 6.15
N LEU A 55 15.68 10.69 5.09
CA LEU A 55 15.47 12.00 4.49
C LEU A 55 14.03 12.17 3.96
N CYS A 56 13.48 11.18 3.25
CA CYS A 56 12.11 11.20 2.78
C CYS A 56 11.10 11.29 3.93
N ILE A 57 11.31 10.54 5.02
CA ILE A 57 10.47 10.58 6.23
C ILE A 57 10.58 11.96 6.90
N ALA A 58 11.78 12.50 7.06
CA ALA A 58 12.02 13.80 7.69
C ALA A 58 11.36 14.94 6.91
N ILE A 59 11.51 14.95 5.57
CA ILE A 59 10.91 15.95 4.69
C ILE A 59 9.38 15.82 4.69
N SER A 60 8.86 14.60 4.76
CA SER A 60 7.41 14.32 4.80
C SER A 60 6.73 14.81 6.08
N LYS A 61 7.49 15.07 7.17
CA LYS A 61 6.98 15.48 8.50
C LYS A 61 5.93 14.51 9.08
N ILE A 62 5.94 13.25 8.66
CA ILE A 62 5.08 12.21 9.21
C ILE A 62 5.55 11.88 10.63
N LYS A 63 4.59 11.75 11.56
CA LYS A 63 4.89 11.38 12.95
C LYS A 63 5.46 9.95 12.98
N LEU A 64 6.69 9.79 13.45
CA LEU A 64 7.34 8.49 13.61
C LEU A 64 6.47 7.49 14.40
N LYS A 65 5.70 7.99 15.37
CA LYS A 65 4.74 7.18 16.14
C LYS A 65 3.71 6.48 15.24
N ALA A 66 3.28 7.11 14.14
CA ALA A 66 2.34 6.50 13.18
C ALA A 66 3.00 5.35 12.41
N LEU A 67 4.27 5.53 11.98
CA LEU A 67 5.05 4.47 11.34
C LEU A 67 5.25 3.28 12.28
N PHE A 68 5.68 3.52 13.53
CA PHE A 68 5.84 2.45 14.53
C PHE A 68 4.53 1.73 14.85
N LYS A 69 3.41 2.47 14.95
CA LYS A 69 2.09 1.85 15.18
C LYS A 69 1.68 0.94 14.01
N GLY A 70 1.95 1.36 12.77
CA GLY A 70 1.70 0.55 11.57
C GLY A 70 2.58 -0.68 11.49
N MET A 71 3.84 -0.58 11.95
CA MET A 71 4.80 -1.70 11.95
C MET A 71 4.52 -2.76 13.01
N LYS A 72 3.86 -2.38 14.14
CA LYS A 72 3.63 -3.27 15.29
C LYS A 72 3.09 -4.66 14.93
N PRO A 73 2.05 -4.83 14.07
CA PRO A 73 1.54 -6.15 13.71
C PRO A 73 2.52 -6.98 12.88
N VAL A 74 3.42 -6.34 12.14
CA VAL A 74 4.40 -7.01 11.28
C VAL A 74 5.68 -7.33 12.02
N LEU A 75 5.92 -6.68 13.17
CA LEU A 75 7.14 -6.84 13.96
C LEU A 75 7.33 -8.29 14.44
N PHE A 76 6.23 -8.98 14.73
CA PHE A 76 6.24 -10.40 15.08
C PHE A 76 6.75 -11.27 13.90
N LEU A 77 6.27 -11.00 12.68
CA LEU A 77 6.72 -11.71 11.48
C LEU A 77 8.20 -11.43 11.19
N VAL A 78 8.62 -10.16 11.34
CA VAL A 78 10.02 -9.75 11.16
C VAL A 78 10.94 -10.46 12.18
N ALA A 79 10.50 -10.57 13.44
CA ALA A 79 11.26 -11.28 14.46
C ALA A 79 11.41 -12.77 14.13
N ILE A 80 10.33 -13.43 13.70
CA ILE A 80 10.37 -14.85 13.30
C ILE A 80 11.30 -15.05 12.10
N THR A 81 11.17 -14.23 11.05
CA THR A 81 12.03 -14.38 9.86
C THR A 81 13.49 -14.09 10.18
N GLY A 82 13.81 -13.13 11.05
CA GLY A 82 15.14 -12.89 11.54
C GLY A 82 15.71 -14.08 12.31
N LEU A 83 14.90 -14.66 13.21
CA LEU A 83 15.27 -15.84 14.00
C LEU A 83 15.52 -17.07 13.11
N LEU A 84 14.65 -17.30 12.12
CA LEU A 84 14.84 -18.39 11.16
C LEU A 84 16.14 -18.25 10.38
N ASN A 85 16.43 -17.03 9.86
CA ASN A 85 17.68 -16.80 9.14
C ASN A 85 18.91 -16.99 10.03
N LEU A 86 18.82 -16.62 11.31
CA LEU A 86 19.91 -16.78 12.28
C LEU A 86 20.32 -18.26 12.46
N PHE A 87 19.34 -19.18 12.49
CA PHE A 87 19.57 -20.59 12.79
C PHE A 87 19.70 -21.49 11.55
N TYR A 88 19.08 -21.10 10.42
CA TYR A 88 19.03 -21.90 9.21
C TYR A 88 20.12 -21.58 8.19
N THR A 89 20.85 -20.45 8.35
CA THR A 89 21.89 -20.09 7.41
C THR A 89 23.14 -20.94 7.64
N SER A 90 23.60 -21.60 6.59
CA SER A 90 24.82 -22.41 6.60
C SER A 90 26.05 -21.49 6.63
N GLY A 91 27.04 -21.83 7.45
CA GLY A 91 28.30 -21.09 7.59
C GLY A 91 29.16 -21.65 8.72
N ASP A 92 30.24 -20.96 9.07
CA ASP A 92 31.13 -21.37 10.15
C ASP A 92 30.43 -21.19 11.51
N PRO A 93 30.25 -22.27 12.29
CA PRO A 93 29.52 -22.20 13.56
C PRO A 93 30.35 -21.52 14.63
N ILE A 94 29.86 -20.38 15.18
CA ILE A 94 30.41 -19.76 16.37
C ILE A 94 29.97 -20.53 17.61
N TRP A 95 28.74 -21.03 17.59
CA TRP A 95 28.15 -21.74 18.71
C TRP A 95 27.19 -22.83 18.21
N GLN A 96 27.32 -24.03 18.78
CA GLN A 96 26.55 -25.19 18.37
C GLN A 96 25.89 -25.84 19.59
N TRP A 97 24.55 -25.85 19.59
CA TRP A 97 23.80 -26.56 20.63
C TRP A 97 22.77 -27.47 19.95
N GLY A 98 23.17 -28.74 19.76
CA GLY A 98 22.36 -29.75 19.09
C GLY A 98 22.05 -29.38 17.62
N PHE A 99 20.77 -29.19 17.31
CA PHE A 99 20.31 -28.82 15.95
C PHE A 99 20.42 -27.35 15.62
N LEU A 100 20.63 -26.45 16.61
CA LEU A 100 20.71 -25.03 16.44
C LEU A 100 22.18 -24.59 16.30
N LYS A 101 22.52 -24.02 15.16
CA LYS A 101 23.85 -23.48 14.85
C LYS A 101 23.74 -21.99 14.61
N ILE A 102 24.54 -21.20 15.34
CA ILE A 102 24.67 -19.77 15.08
C ILE A 102 25.97 -19.57 14.31
N THR A 103 25.86 -19.01 13.11
CA THR A 103 26.98 -18.74 12.21
C THR A 103 27.18 -17.24 12.03
N VAL A 104 28.38 -16.76 11.70
CA VAL A 104 28.64 -15.34 11.42
C VAL A 104 27.79 -14.89 10.23
N GLU A 105 27.72 -15.71 9.21
CA GLU A 105 26.93 -15.47 7.99
C GLU A 105 25.45 -15.40 8.31
N GLY A 106 24.97 -16.22 9.25
CA GLY A 106 23.59 -16.21 9.73
C GLY A 106 23.22 -14.91 10.45
N ILE A 107 24.13 -14.37 11.25
CA ILE A 107 23.92 -13.08 11.94
C ILE A 107 23.79 -11.95 10.90
N TRP A 108 24.71 -11.87 9.92
CA TRP A 108 24.66 -10.86 8.87
C TRP A 108 23.41 -11.02 8.00
N ALA A 109 23.07 -12.25 7.60
CA ALA A 109 21.86 -12.54 6.83
C ALA A 109 20.60 -12.12 7.59
N ALA A 110 20.50 -12.41 8.90
CA ALA A 110 19.37 -12.02 9.74
C ALA A 110 19.25 -10.49 9.84
N ILE A 111 20.36 -9.77 10.07
CA ILE A 111 20.38 -8.30 10.14
C ILE A 111 19.93 -7.69 8.81
N PHE A 112 20.50 -8.11 7.68
CA PHE A 112 20.12 -7.57 6.38
C PHE A 112 18.69 -7.91 6.00
N MET A 113 18.18 -9.09 6.37
CA MET A 113 16.80 -9.48 6.13
C MET A 113 15.81 -8.64 6.93
N VAL A 114 16.09 -8.44 8.23
CA VAL A 114 15.28 -7.58 9.10
C VAL A 114 15.28 -6.13 8.59
N LEU A 115 16.45 -5.57 8.27
CA LEU A 115 16.57 -4.23 7.72
C LEU A 115 15.79 -4.08 6.41
N ARG A 116 15.92 -5.05 5.51
CA ARG A 116 15.20 -5.06 4.23
C ARG A 116 13.69 -5.00 4.42
N ILE A 117 13.14 -5.86 5.29
CA ILE A 117 11.70 -5.90 5.54
C ILE A 117 11.22 -4.59 6.17
N VAL A 118 11.93 -4.08 7.17
CA VAL A 118 11.60 -2.81 7.83
C VAL A 118 11.59 -1.65 6.82
N MET A 119 12.61 -1.56 5.96
CA MET A 119 12.71 -0.49 4.96
C MET A 119 11.63 -0.59 3.89
N LEU A 120 11.28 -1.81 3.44
CA LEU A 120 10.15 -2.06 2.53
C LEU A 120 8.84 -1.53 3.11
N ILE A 121 8.56 -1.90 4.37
CA ILE A 121 7.34 -1.50 5.06
C ILE A 121 7.30 0.03 5.26
N CYS A 122 8.41 0.64 5.70
CA CYS A 122 8.50 2.08 5.87
C CYS A 122 8.27 2.84 4.56
N CYS A 123 8.87 2.37 3.46
CA CYS A 123 8.69 2.98 2.13
C CYS A 123 7.23 2.90 1.67
N THR A 124 6.60 1.74 1.83
CA THR A 124 5.19 1.53 1.47
C THR A 124 4.25 2.39 2.33
N PHE A 125 4.51 2.49 3.63
CA PHE A 125 3.74 3.38 4.50
C PHE A 125 3.92 4.85 4.14
N LEU A 126 5.14 5.26 3.75
CA LEU A 126 5.39 6.63 3.30
C LEU A 126 4.52 6.97 2.08
N LEU A 127 4.44 6.07 1.09
CA LEU A 127 3.56 6.21 -0.07
C LEU A 127 2.09 6.36 0.37
N THR A 128 1.60 5.45 1.23
CA THR A 128 0.21 5.42 1.68
C THR A 128 -0.16 6.64 2.52
N TYR A 129 0.77 7.12 3.37
CA TYR A 129 0.52 8.29 4.22
C TYR A 129 0.60 9.63 3.47
N THR A 130 1.35 9.68 2.35
CA THR A 130 1.53 10.91 1.56
C THR A 130 0.63 11.01 0.33
N THR A 131 -0.11 9.95 0.00
CA THR A 131 -0.94 9.92 -1.22
C THR A 131 -2.33 9.37 -0.90
N SER A 132 -3.38 10.12 -1.27
CA SER A 132 -4.74 9.63 -1.07
C SER A 132 -5.05 8.46 -2.02
N PRO A 133 -5.94 7.52 -1.63
CA PRO A 133 -6.30 6.38 -2.47
C PRO A 133 -6.81 6.79 -3.86
N ILE A 134 -7.58 7.89 -3.95
CA ILE A 134 -8.11 8.40 -5.23
C ILE A 134 -6.95 8.91 -6.13
N MET A 135 -6.00 9.65 -5.55
CA MET A 135 -4.82 10.10 -6.32
C MET A 135 -3.94 8.94 -6.75
N LEU A 136 -3.88 7.88 -5.94
CA LEU A 136 -3.13 6.68 -6.27
C LEU A 136 -3.76 5.94 -7.46
N THR A 137 -5.09 5.82 -7.51
CA THR A 137 -5.80 5.23 -8.66
C THR A 137 -5.61 6.04 -9.94
N ASP A 138 -5.66 7.37 -9.85
CA ASP A 138 -5.41 8.25 -11.00
C ASP A 138 -3.96 8.12 -11.52
N GLY A 139 -3.00 8.04 -10.59
CA GLY A 139 -1.59 7.80 -10.92
C GLY A 139 -1.39 6.44 -11.60
N LEU A 140 -2.03 5.40 -11.06
CA LEU A 140 -1.96 4.04 -11.58
C LEU A 140 -2.56 3.94 -13.00
N GLU A 141 -3.72 4.57 -13.24
CA GLU A 141 -4.34 4.62 -14.58
C GLU A 141 -3.38 5.21 -15.62
N ASN A 142 -2.74 6.32 -15.28
CA ASN A 142 -1.80 6.95 -16.19
C ASN A 142 -0.56 6.09 -16.46
N LEU A 143 -0.02 5.43 -15.43
CA LEU A 143 1.12 4.50 -15.57
C LEU A 143 0.75 3.26 -16.39
N LEU A 144 -0.47 2.75 -16.23
CA LEU A 144 -0.97 1.60 -16.98
C LEU A 144 -1.53 1.96 -18.36
N SER A 145 -1.60 3.25 -18.70
CA SER A 145 -2.10 3.71 -20.02
C SER A 145 -1.43 3.02 -21.23
N PRO A 146 -0.12 2.68 -21.24
CA PRO A 146 0.47 1.91 -22.32
C PRO A 146 -0.16 0.53 -22.56
N LEU A 147 -0.77 -0.08 -21.50
CA LEU A 147 -1.44 -1.38 -21.61
C LEU A 147 -2.74 -1.32 -22.44
N LYS A 148 -3.27 -0.11 -22.70
CA LYS A 148 -4.38 0.07 -23.65
C LYS A 148 -4.03 -0.50 -25.03
N LYS A 149 -2.75 -0.47 -25.44
CA LYS A 149 -2.28 -1.05 -26.70
C LYS A 149 -2.48 -2.57 -26.77
N ILE A 150 -2.55 -3.24 -25.61
CA ILE A 150 -2.78 -4.69 -25.46
C ILE A 150 -4.27 -4.98 -25.18
N LYS A 151 -5.15 -4.00 -25.45
CA LYS A 151 -6.62 -4.09 -25.24
C LYS A 151 -7.05 -4.27 -23.76
N VAL A 152 -6.21 -3.87 -22.80
CA VAL A 152 -6.62 -3.84 -21.38
C VAL A 152 -7.50 -2.60 -21.14
N PRO A 153 -8.70 -2.73 -20.58
CA PRO A 153 -9.63 -1.63 -20.30
C PRO A 153 -9.18 -0.82 -19.07
N VAL A 154 -8.02 -0.16 -19.16
CA VAL A 154 -7.39 0.54 -18.04
C VAL A 154 -8.26 1.68 -17.51
N HIS A 155 -8.95 2.40 -18.41
CA HIS A 155 -9.82 3.50 -18.02
C HIS A 155 -11.03 2.99 -17.22
N GLU A 156 -11.67 1.94 -17.70
CA GLU A 156 -12.83 1.34 -17.05
C GLU A 156 -12.45 0.77 -15.67
N LEU A 157 -11.30 0.12 -15.55
CA LEU A 157 -10.79 -0.37 -14.28
C LEU A 157 -10.54 0.78 -13.29
N SER A 158 -9.91 1.86 -13.73
CA SER A 158 -9.66 3.02 -12.87
C SER A 158 -10.96 3.71 -12.45
N MET A 159 -11.92 3.82 -13.36
CA MET A 159 -13.23 4.38 -13.05
C MET A 159 -13.97 3.50 -12.02
N MET A 160 -13.98 2.18 -12.18
CA MET A 160 -14.57 1.24 -11.21
C MET A 160 -13.92 1.40 -9.83
N MET A 161 -12.57 1.49 -9.77
CA MET A 161 -11.86 1.71 -8.51
C MET A 161 -12.23 3.05 -7.86
N SER A 162 -12.33 4.13 -8.65
CA SER A 162 -12.69 5.46 -8.16
C SER A 162 -14.13 5.50 -7.62
N ILE A 163 -15.07 4.84 -8.32
CA ILE A 163 -16.46 4.69 -7.87
C ILE A 163 -16.51 3.85 -6.59
N ALA A 164 -15.80 2.72 -6.54
CA ALA A 164 -15.75 1.88 -5.37
C ALA A 164 -15.24 2.64 -4.14
N LEU A 165 -14.09 3.35 -4.27
CA LEU A 165 -13.51 4.16 -3.19
C LEU A 165 -14.47 5.25 -2.70
N ARG A 166 -15.28 5.82 -3.60
CA ARG A 166 -16.28 6.83 -3.24
C ARG A 166 -17.48 6.22 -2.49
N PHE A 167 -17.87 4.98 -2.83
CA PHE A 167 -19.02 4.33 -2.22
C PHE A 167 -18.70 3.64 -0.90
N ILE A 168 -17.44 3.29 -0.62
CA ILE A 168 -17.09 2.62 0.63
C ILE A 168 -17.57 3.37 1.89
N PRO A 169 -17.35 4.70 2.06
CA PRO A 169 -17.87 5.41 3.23
C PRO A 169 -19.40 5.28 3.37
N THR A 170 -20.09 5.43 2.27
CA THR A 170 -21.56 5.35 2.24
C THR A 170 -22.06 3.94 2.59
N LEU A 171 -21.37 2.89 2.07
CA LEU A 171 -21.71 1.49 2.41
C LEU A 171 -21.44 1.17 3.87
N ILE A 172 -20.40 1.75 4.48
CA ILE A 172 -20.12 1.61 5.91
C ILE A 172 -21.26 2.21 6.74
N GLU A 173 -21.68 3.44 6.41
CA GLU A 173 -22.79 4.10 7.09
C GLU A 173 -24.10 3.30 6.95
N GLU A 174 -24.36 2.76 5.77
CA GLU A 174 -25.54 1.96 5.49
C GLU A 174 -25.50 0.63 6.26
N THR A 175 -24.31 0.00 6.30
CA THR A 175 -24.08 -1.22 7.10
C THR A 175 -24.39 -0.97 8.58
N ASP A 176 -23.94 0.15 9.14
CA ASP A 176 -24.23 0.53 10.54
C ASP A 176 -25.73 0.72 10.78
N LYS A 177 -26.44 1.34 9.82
CA LYS A 177 -27.90 1.51 9.90
C LYS A 177 -28.64 0.18 9.86
N ILE A 178 -28.29 -0.69 8.89
CA ILE A 178 -28.89 -2.02 8.75
C ILE A 178 -28.59 -2.86 10.01
N MET A 179 -27.34 -2.85 10.49
CA MET A 179 -26.94 -3.57 11.69
C MET A 179 -27.75 -3.12 12.92
N SER A 180 -27.93 -1.82 13.10
CA SER A 180 -28.74 -1.25 14.19
C SER A 180 -30.20 -1.67 14.09
N ALA A 181 -30.77 -1.67 12.89
CA ALA A 181 -32.13 -2.12 12.65
C ALA A 181 -32.32 -3.62 12.93
N GLN A 182 -31.36 -4.44 12.54
CA GLN A 182 -31.41 -5.91 12.78
C GLN A 182 -31.21 -6.23 14.26
N ARG A 183 -30.35 -5.49 14.97
CA ARG A 183 -30.25 -5.62 16.45
C ARG A 183 -31.54 -5.30 17.13
N ALA A 184 -32.27 -4.25 16.71
CA ALA A 184 -33.61 -3.91 17.24
C ALA A 184 -34.65 -5.01 16.99
N ARG A 185 -34.43 -5.85 15.93
CA ARG A 185 -35.26 -7.04 15.64
C ARG A 185 -34.80 -8.30 16.37
N GLY A 186 -33.84 -8.20 17.29
CA GLY A 186 -33.32 -9.32 18.08
C GLY A 186 -32.19 -10.10 17.43
N ALA A 187 -31.60 -9.61 16.35
CA ALA A 187 -30.43 -10.25 15.77
C ALA A 187 -29.19 -10.05 16.66
N ASP A 188 -28.50 -11.16 16.96
CA ASP A 188 -27.27 -11.17 17.72
C ASP A 188 -26.08 -11.47 16.81
N PHE A 189 -25.14 -10.53 16.73
CA PHE A 189 -23.94 -10.63 15.88
C PHE A 189 -22.68 -10.97 16.70
N ASP A 190 -22.76 -10.95 18.02
CA ASP A 190 -21.60 -10.99 18.90
C ASP A 190 -21.41 -12.36 19.57
N THR A 191 -22.51 -13.11 19.80
CA THR A 191 -22.48 -14.41 20.50
C THR A 191 -22.50 -15.61 19.54
N GLY A 192 -22.05 -16.79 20.01
CA GLY A 192 -22.11 -18.04 19.27
C GLY A 192 -20.84 -18.46 18.55
N ASN A 193 -20.89 -19.67 17.93
CA ASN A 193 -19.81 -20.25 17.15
C ASN A 193 -19.61 -19.51 15.81
N LEU A 194 -18.44 -19.70 15.17
CA LEU A 194 -18.12 -19.07 13.87
C LEU A 194 -19.21 -19.27 12.82
N PHE A 195 -19.80 -20.45 12.74
CA PHE A 195 -20.88 -20.74 11.80
C PHE A 195 -22.17 -19.98 12.12
N GLN A 196 -22.51 -19.83 13.40
CA GLN A 196 -23.66 -19.04 13.84
C GLN A 196 -23.46 -17.55 13.57
N LYS A 197 -22.25 -17.03 13.81
CA LYS A 197 -21.88 -15.64 13.44
C LYS A 197 -21.97 -15.41 11.93
N ALA A 198 -21.48 -16.34 11.10
CA ALA A 198 -21.63 -16.24 9.66
C ALA A 198 -23.09 -16.23 9.21
N LYS A 199 -23.96 -17.09 9.81
CA LYS A 199 -25.40 -17.11 9.53
C LYS A 199 -26.09 -15.82 9.98
N ALA A 200 -25.66 -15.22 11.07
CA ALA A 200 -26.20 -13.94 11.57
C ALA A 200 -25.85 -12.76 10.65
N LEU A 201 -24.81 -12.86 9.81
CA LEU A 201 -24.47 -11.82 8.83
C LEU A 201 -25.38 -11.83 7.60
N VAL A 202 -26.08 -12.93 7.27
CA VAL A 202 -26.94 -13.03 6.08
C VAL A 202 -28.05 -11.95 6.07
N PRO A 203 -28.78 -11.68 7.16
CA PRO A 203 -29.77 -10.61 7.22
C PRO A 203 -29.21 -9.20 7.03
N LEU A 204 -27.90 -9.03 7.17
CA LEU A 204 -27.18 -7.78 6.90
C LEU A 204 -26.75 -7.71 5.43
N LEU A 205 -26.25 -8.82 4.88
CA LEU A 205 -25.70 -8.86 3.52
C LEU A 205 -26.80 -8.68 2.46
N VAL A 206 -27.96 -9.33 2.62
CA VAL A 206 -29.03 -9.28 1.60
C VAL A 206 -29.53 -7.85 1.39
N PRO A 207 -29.92 -7.07 2.41
CA PRO A 207 -30.33 -5.68 2.21
C PRO A 207 -29.20 -4.81 1.62
N LEU A 208 -27.94 -5.04 2.05
CA LEU A 208 -26.79 -4.31 1.56
C LEU A 208 -26.55 -4.54 0.05
N PHE A 209 -26.69 -5.80 -0.41
CA PHE A 209 -26.63 -6.12 -1.84
C PHE A 209 -27.72 -5.43 -2.63
N VAL A 210 -28.97 -5.53 -2.16
CA VAL A 210 -30.12 -4.90 -2.85
C VAL A 210 -29.92 -3.38 -2.96
N SER A 211 -29.45 -2.73 -1.89
CA SER A 211 -29.17 -1.31 -1.89
C SER A 211 -28.01 -0.96 -2.84
N SER A 212 -26.95 -1.78 -2.85
CA SER A 212 -25.79 -1.58 -3.72
C SER A 212 -26.17 -1.68 -5.20
N PHE A 213 -27.00 -2.66 -5.59
CA PHE A 213 -27.49 -2.77 -6.96
C PHE A 213 -28.38 -1.59 -7.36
N ARG A 214 -29.29 -1.15 -6.48
CA ARG A 214 -30.11 0.04 -6.75
C ARG A 214 -29.25 1.27 -6.99
N ARG A 215 -28.20 1.48 -6.20
CA ARG A 215 -27.26 2.58 -6.41
C ARG A 215 -26.48 2.47 -7.71
N ALA A 216 -26.11 1.23 -8.09
CA ALA A 216 -25.43 1.00 -9.35
C ALA A 216 -26.34 1.37 -10.54
N ASP A 217 -27.62 0.98 -10.50
CA ASP A 217 -28.60 1.34 -11.52
C ASP A 217 -28.84 2.86 -11.58
N GLU A 218 -29.01 3.51 -10.42
CA GLU A 218 -29.18 4.97 -10.33
C GLU A 218 -27.95 5.70 -10.91
N LEU A 219 -26.74 5.20 -10.61
CA LEU A 219 -25.51 5.77 -11.15
C LEU A 219 -25.40 5.56 -12.66
N ALA A 220 -25.76 4.35 -13.16
CA ALA A 220 -25.75 4.04 -14.58
C ALA A 220 -26.69 4.98 -15.36
N VAL A 221 -27.92 5.14 -14.91
CA VAL A 221 -28.90 6.07 -15.49
C VAL A 221 -28.37 7.52 -15.45
N ALA A 222 -27.78 7.94 -14.33
CA ALA A 222 -27.20 9.27 -14.22
C ALA A 222 -26.00 9.49 -15.17
N MET A 223 -25.21 8.45 -15.45
CA MET A 223 -24.11 8.50 -16.42
C MET A 223 -24.64 8.57 -17.86
N GLU A 224 -25.65 7.77 -18.18
CA GLU A 224 -26.34 7.82 -19.49
C GLU A 224 -26.96 9.18 -19.78
N CYS A 225 -27.66 9.77 -18.80
CA CYS A 225 -28.22 11.12 -18.92
C CYS A 225 -27.14 12.21 -19.12
N ARG A 226 -25.89 11.93 -18.73
CA ARG A 226 -24.72 12.80 -18.98
C ARG A 226 -23.97 12.44 -20.25
N CYS A 227 -24.55 11.63 -21.12
CA CYS A 227 -23.96 11.18 -22.38
C CYS A 227 -22.60 10.48 -22.19
N TYR A 228 -22.46 9.63 -21.17
CA TYR A 228 -21.26 8.85 -20.98
C TYR A 228 -21.22 7.69 -21.97
N HIS A 229 -20.21 7.65 -22.86
CA HIS A 229 -20.03 6.64 -23.92
C HIS A 229 -18.66 5.94 -23.81
N GLY A 230 -18.09 5.88 -22.61
CA GLY A 230 -16.76 5.29 -22.38
C GLY A 230 -15.65 6.32 -22.21
N GLY A 231 -14.40 5.86 -22.31
CA GLY A 231 -13.22 6.68 -22.04
C GLY A 231 -12.64 7.43 -23.24
N ASP A 232 -13.09 7.10 -24.47
CA ASP A 232 -12.53 7.68 -25.68
C ASP A 232 -13.02 9.10 -25.91
N GLY A 233 -12.08 10.03 -26.22
CA GLY A 233 -12.38 11.44 -26.47
C GLY A 233 -12.74 12.27 -25.23
N ARG A 234 -12.62 11.73 -24.02
CA ARG A 234 -12.97 12.42 -22.77
C ARG A 234 -11.81 13.20 -22.21
N THR A 235 -12.07 14.44 -21.81
CA THR A 235 -11.14 15.29 -21.04
C THR A 235 -11.33 15.09 -19.55
N ARG A 236 -10.26 15.29 -18.76
CA ARG A 236 -10.29 15.23 -17.30
C ARG A 236 -10.41 16.62 -16.71
N LEU A 237 -11.23 16.76 -15.66
CA LEU A 237 -11.33 18.01 -14.91
C LEU A 237 -10.01 18.35 -14.20
N LYS A 238 -9.29 17.34 -13.70
CA LYS A 238 -8.00 17.49 -13.05
C LYS A 238 -6.97 16.65 -13.77
N GLU A 239 -6.14 17.29 -14.54
CA GLU A 239 -5.03 16.64 -15.23
C GLU A 239 -3.79 16.58 -14.32
N LEU A 240 -3.09 15.45 -14.37
CA LEU A 240 -1.82 15.31 -13.68
C LEU A 240 -0.71 15.86 -14.58
N HIS A 241 0.02 16.86 -14.09
CA HIS A 241 1.15 17.45 -14.80
C HIS A 241 2.44 17.20 -14.04
N TYR A 242 3.47 16.73 -14.76
CA TYR A 242 4.80 16.62 -14.19
C TYR A 242 5.38 18.01 -13.93
N THR A 243 5.86 18.22 -12.72
CA THR A 243 6.62 19.42 -12.35
C THR A 243 8.11 19.16 -12.48
N GLY A 244 8.94 20.21 -12.53
CA GLY A 244 10.40 20.06 -12.54
C GLY A 244 10.93 19.24 -11.35
N ILE A 245 10.23 19.32 -10.22
CA ILE A 245 10.53 18.56 -9.00
C ILE A 245 10.33 17.05 -9.22
N ASP A 246 9.29 16.68 -9.96
CA ASP A 246 8.99 15.27 -10.27
C ASP A 246 10.09 14.67 -11.15
N ILE A 247 10.53 15.43 -12.16
CA ILE A 247 11.59 15.00 -13.07
C ILE A 247 12.91 14.81 -12.31
N CYS A 248 13.28 15.75 -11.44
CA CYS A 248 14.46 15.61 -10.58
C CYS A 248 14.38 14.38 -9.66
N SER A 249 13.22 14.12 -9.08
CA SER A 249 12.98 12.98 -8.22
C SER A 249 13.08 11.65 -8.97
N LEU A 250 12.57 11.58 -10.21
CA LEU A 250 12.70 10.40 -11.08
C LEU A 250 14.16 10.15 -11.49
N ILE A 251 14.87 11.19 -11.92
CA ILE A 251 16.29 11.07 -12.25
C ILE A 251 17.08 10.57 -11.04
N PHE A 252 16.84 11.15 -9.87
CA PHE A 252 17.49 10.73 -8.63
C PHE A 252 17.21 9.25 -8.31
N SER A 253 15.97 8.79 -8.46
CA SER A 253 15.60 7.40 -8.15
C SER A 253 16.27 6.39 -9.11
N VAL A 254 16.39 6.75 -10.40
CA VAL A 254 17.09 5.93 -11.40
C VAL A 254 18.59 5.91 -11.10
N LEU A 255 19.21 7.07 -10.84
CA LEU A 255 20.64 7.16 -10.50
C LEU A 255 20.97 6.37 -9.24
N MET A 256 20.10 6.44 -8.22
CA MET A 256 20.23 5.64 -7.00
C MET A 256 20.20 4.14 -7.31
N CYS A 257 19.25 3.68 -8.11
CA CYS A 257 19.13 2.28 -8.49
C CYS A 257 20.35 1.79 -9.29
N VAL A 258 20.81 2.57 -10.27
CA VAL A 258 22.01 2.29 -11.07
C VAL A 258 23.28 2.32 -10.20
N GLY A 259 23.39 3.28 -9.27
CA GLY A 259 24.51 3.36 -8.34
C GLY A 259 24.61 2.12 -7.44
N ILE A 260 23.48 1.64 -6.90
CA ILE A 260 23.45 0.41 -6.09
C ILE A 260 23.78 -0.82 -6.95
N TRP A 261 23.29 -0.88 -8.17
CA TRP A 261 23.64 -1.95 -9.09
C TRP A 261 25.16 -1.94 -9.41
N ALA A 262 25.74 -0.78 -9.63
CA ALA A 262 27.18 -0.62 -9.87
C ALA A 262 28.00 -1.04 -8.63
N LEU A 263 27.63 -0.60 -7.41
CA LEU A 263 28.28 -1.02 -6.17
C LEU A 263 28.25 -2.54 -5.99
N ARG A 264 27.13 -3.18 -6.35
CA ARG A 264 27.03 -4.63 -6.35
C ARG A 264 27.98 -5.28 -7.33
N HIS A 265 28.17 -4.71 -8.53
CA HIS A 265 29.01 -5.27 -9.59
C HIS A 265 30.50 -5.11 -9.26
N PHE A 266 30.89 -4.00 -8.64
CA PHE A 266 32.27 -3.73 -8.24
C PHE A 266 32.68 -4.40 -6.91
N GLY A 267 31.77 -5.08 -6.23
CA GLY A 267 32.06 -5.84 -5.01
C GLY A 267 32.26 -4.97 -3.74
N LEU A 268 31.92 -3.67 -3.81
CA LEU A 268 32.01 -2.69 -2.73
C LEU A 268 30.75 -2.64 -1.89
#